data_1653da2da158d2206f4be4d7a139cea1
#
_entry.id   1653da2da158d2206f4be4d7a139cea1
#
_cell.length_a   1.000
_cell.length_b   1.000
_cell.length_c   1.000
_cell.angle_alpha   90.00
_cell.angle_beta   90.00
_cell.angle_gamma   90.00
#
_symmetry.space_group_name_H-M   'P 1'
#
loop_
_entity.id
_entity.type
_entity.pdbx_description
1 polymer ?
#
loop_
_entity_poly.entity_id
_entity_poly.type
_entity_poly.pdbx_seq_one_letter_code
_entity_poly.pdbx_strand_id
1 'polypeptide(L)'
;MAPDAPDRSEAKRSMLQSRSPQRPDDLLLEVEETSAGGVTDAVRRSRAAAAAWAAAPAMERSSALVAAAEALAAAAGEVTDLMVREVGKPVTEAAAEVGRGVGILRYYAQQVLDPDGETYPGPGPAALLLSRRRPRGVAGLITPWNFPVAIPLWKAAPALAFGNGVVLKAASEATALAMRLAELLSPTLPDALFQVVPGSAATATALIGQADCVSFTGSVEVGRQVAVAATARGIPCQAEMGGLNASIVLPDANPARAAATIAGAAMAYAGQKCTATSRAIVVGDPGPFTEALVAAVERLPVGDPAEQRTVVGPVINEPARRAVVEAAEAAAATGARVLAGGRAGDGEGWFVAPTLVDRLAPDAYLAQEEVFGPIAVVLPVADEDEAVAVANGVRYGLVGSVFTRDLDRALAVAARLDTGMIRVNAPTSGVDYLAPFGGEKDSSFGPREQGKAAREFYTSTRTITILPEGG
;
A
#
# COMPACT_ATOMS: atom_id res chain seq x y z
N MET A 1 -2.93 -52.66 -33.48
CA MET A 1 -2.06 -51.88 -32.58
C MET A 1 -1.73 -50.60 -33.35
N ALA A 2 -2.43 -49.52 -33.03
CA ALA A 2 -2.08 -48.17 -33.49
C ALA A 2 -1.09 -47.58 -32.48
N PRO A 3 -0.06 -46.85 -32.91
CA PRO A 3 0.89 -46.25 -31.99
C PRO A 3 0.24 -45.05 -31.26
N ASP A 4 0.46 -44.99 -29.95
CA ASP A 4 0.08 -43.87 -29.08
C ASP A 4 0.61 -42.53 -29.65
N ALA A 5 -0.31 -41.59 -29.84
CA ALA A 5 0.06 -40.21 -30.13
C ALA A 5 0.66 -39.58 -28.85
N PRO A 6 1.78 -38.86 -28.94
CA PRO A 6 2.36 -38.20 -27.79
C PRO A 6 1.41 -37.09 -27.31
N ASP A 7 1.15 -37.08 -26.02
CA ASP A 7 0.43 -36.03 -25.31
C ASP A 7 1.15 -34.67 -25.51
N ARG A 8 0.57 -33.81 -26.37
CA ARG A 8 1.04 -32.45 -26.66
C ARG A 8 0.25 -31.43 -25.84
N SER A 9 0.36 -31.51 -24.53
CA SER A 9 -0.03 -30.38 -23.67
C SER A 9 1.15 -29.86 -22.85
N GLU A 10 2.27 -29.52 -23.49
CA GLU A 10 3.17 -28.52 -22.95
C GLU A 10 2.45 -27.17 -23.09
N ALA A 11 1.63 -26.83 -22.09
CA ALA A 11 1.11 -25.47 -21.95
C ALA A 11 2.33 -24.53 -21.95
N LYS A 12 2.43 -23.63 -22.93
CA LYS A 12 3.46 -22.58 -22.97
C LYS A 12 3.53 -21.94 -21.60
N ARG A 13 4.64 -22.14 -20.89
CA ARG A 13 4.89 -21.53 -19.60
C ARG A 13 4.90 -20.02 -19.78
N SER A 14 4.04 -19.31 -19.06
CA SER A 14 3.99 -17.85 -19.13
C SER A 14 5.21 -17.27 -18.43
N MET A 15 5.96 -16.42 -19.13
CA MET A 15 7.11 -15.72 -18.58
C MET A 15 6.68 -14.32 -18.11
N LEU A 16 7.10 -13.97 -16.91
CA LEU A 16 6.90 -12.66 -16.33
C LEU A 16 8.20 -11.87 -16.43
N GLN A 17 8.12 -10.64 -16.90
CA GLN A 17 9.25 -9.74 -17.02
C GLN A 17 9.06 -8.51 -16.15
N SER A 18 10.10 -8.10 -15.44
CA SER A 18 10.19 -6.80 -14.76
C SER A 18 11.21 -5.93 -15.50
N ARG A 19 10.83 -4.70 -15.83
CA ARG A 19 11.60 -3.75 -16.60
C ARG A 19 11.64 -2.39 -15.93
N SER A 20 12.72 -1.65 -16.18
CA SER A 20 12.91 -0.31 -15.64
C SER A 20 11.98 0.70 -16.31
N PRO A 21 11.17 1.48 -15.56
CA PRO A 21 10.29 2.49 -16.14
C PRO A 21 11.04 3.72 -16.69
N GLN A 22 12.25 4.01 -16.21
CA GLN A 22 13.10 5.07 -16.75
C GLN A 22 13.91 4.63 -17.98
N ARG A 23 14.08 3.32 -18.18
CA ARG A 23 14.79 2.70 -19.31
C ARG A 23 14.07 1.42 -19.71
N PRO A 24 12.99 1.49 -20.50
CA PRO A 24 12.11 0.33 -20.78
C PRO A 24 12.80 -0.88 -21.41
N ASP A 25 13.97 -0.68 -22.03
CA ASP A 25 14.79 -1.75 -22.58
C ASP A 25 15.65 -2.48 -21.52
N ASP A 26 15.81 -1.90 -20.32
CA ASP A 26 16.53 -2.51 -19.20
C ASP A 26 15.65 -3.60 -18.54
N LEU A 27 15.91 -4.85 -18.89
CA LEU A 27 15.26 -6.03 -18.31
C LEU A 27 15.97 -6.40 -17.00
N LEU A 28 15.26 -6.31 -15.89
CA LEU A 28 15.80 -6.63 -14.56
C LEU A 28 15.59 -8.10 -14.17
N LEU A 29 14.46 -8.66 -14.57
CA LEU A 29 14.08 -10.03 -14.23
C LEU A 29 13.24 -10.63 -15.36
N GLU A 30 13.52 -11.89 -15.67
CA GLU A 30 12.62 -12.77 -16.41
C GLU A 30 12.46 -14.07 -15.63
N VAL A 31 11.22 -14.42 -15.27
CA VAL A 31 10.93 -15.59 -14.45
C VAL A 31 9.64 -16.27 -14.90
N GLU A 32 9.59 -17.59 -14.77
CA GLU A 32 8.37 -18.35 -15.04
C GLU A 32 7.28 -18.05 -13.99
N GLU A 33 6.05 -17.84 -14.44
CA GLU A 33 4.91 -17.70 -13.55
C GLU A 33 4.66 -18.98 -12.75
N THR A 34 4.41 -18.83 -11.45
CA THR A 34 4.05 -19.94 -10.58
C THR A 34 2.67 -20.48 -10.96
N SER A 35 2.62 -21.73 -11.40
CA SER A 35 1.38 -22.41 -11.72
C SER A 35 0.46 -22.58 -10.50
N ALA A 36 -0.82 -22.86 -10.71
CA ALA A 36 -1.76 -23.16 -9.62
C ALA A 36 -1.29 -24.34 -8.74
N GLY A 37 -0.66 -25.36 -9.34
CA GLY A 37 -0.03 -26.47 -8.61
C GLY A 37 1.15 -25.99 -7.76
N GLY A 38 2.00 -25.12 -8.31
CA GLY A 38 3.12 -24.50 -7.59
C GLY A 38 2.65 -23.63 -6.41
N VAL A 39 1.56 -22.88 -6.57
CA VAL A 39 0.94 -22.12 -5.47
C VAL A 39 0.44 -23.07 -4.37
N THR A 40 -0.25 -24.17 -4.76
CA THR A 40 -0.73 -25.18 -3.81
C THR A 40 0.42 -25.79 -3.01
N ASP A 41 1.54 -26.09 -3.67
CA ASP A 41 2.75 -26.61 -3.01
C ASP A 41 3.40 -25.57 -2.09
N ALA A 42 3.49 -24.31 -2.50
CA ALA A 42 4.02 -23.24 -1.67
C ALA A 42 3.18 -23.06 -0.39
N VAL A 43 1.85 -22.99 -0.52
CA VAL A 43 0.95 -22.88 0.64
C VAL A 43 1.03 -24.11 1.54
N ARG A 44 1.10 -25.33 0.98
CA ARG A 44 1.26 -26.56 1.75
C ARG A 44 2.55 -26.57 2.57
N ARG A 45 3.68 -26.20 1.96
CA ARG A 45 4.99 -26.12 2.65
C ARG A 45 4.97 -25.02 3.73
N SER A 46 4.42 -23.84 3.41
CA SER A 46 4.28 -22.76 4.38
C SER A 46 3.39 -23.16 5.57
N ARG A 47 2.31 -23.92 5.33
CA ARG A 47 1.43 -24.40 6.39
C ARG A 47 2.14 -25.38 7.32
N ALA A 48 2.97 -26.27 6.78
CA ALA A 48 3.78 -27.19 7.59
C ALA A 48 4.79 -26.44 8.47
N ALA A 49 5.49 -25.46 7.90
CA ALA A 49 6.41 -24.59 8.65
C ALA A 49 5.69 -23.75 9.72
N ALA A 50 4.53 -23.19 9.39
CA ALA A 50 3.72 -22.39 10.30
C ALA A 50 3.25 -23.15 11.53
N ALA A 51 2.98 -24.44 11.42
CA ALA A 51 2.57 -25.27 12.55
C ALA A 51 3.64 -25.34 13.65
N ALA A 52 4.90 -25.53 13.28
CA ALA A 52 6.04 -25.47 14.21
C ALA A 52 6.31 -24.06 14.71
N TRP A 53 6.23 -23.07 13.81
CA TRP A 53 6.45 -21.66 14.13
C TRP A 53 5.44 -21.09 15.12
N ALA A 54 4.18 -21.51 15.02
CA ALA A 54 3.11 -21.13 15.95
C ALA A 54 3.38 -21.62 17.38
N ALA A 55 4.07 -22.76 17.51
CA ALA A 55 4.46 -23.34 18.80
C ALA A 55 5.80 -22.78 19.34
N ALA A 56 6.57 -22.08 18.50
CA ALA A 56 7.86 -21.49 18.92
C ALA A 56 7.64 -20.41 19.99
N PRO A 57 8.57 -20.27 20.95
CA PRO A 57 8.53 -19.20 21.94
C PRO A 57 8.47 -17.82 21.31
N ALA A 58 7.78 -16.87 21.95
CA ALA A 58 7.70 -15.49 21.47
C ALA A 58 9.08 -14.83 21.27
N MET A 59 10.01 -15.14 22.16
CA MET A 59 11.41 -14.65 22.06
C MET A 59 12.13 -15.16 20.81
N GLU A 60 11.88 -16.39 20.39
CA GLU A 60 12.47 -16.94 19.17
C GLU A 60 11.93 -16.22 17.94
N ARG A 61 10.61 -16.01 17.87
CA ARG A 61 9.97 -15.24 16.80
C ARG A 61 10.44 -13.79 16.76
N SER A 62 10.61 -13.16 17.94
CA SER A 62 11.20 -11.82 18.07
C SER A 62 12.63 -11.79 17.51
N SER A 63 13.50 -12.71 17.93
CA SER A 63 14.90 -12.77 17.49
C SER A 63 15.02 -12.97 15.98
N ALA A 64 14.20 -13.81 15.38
CA ALA A 64 14.19 -14.03 13.93
C ALA A 64 13.78 -12.77 13.15
N LEU A 65 12.80 -12.00 13.63
CA LEU A 65 12.41 -10.72 13.02
C LEU A 65 13.49 -9.64 13.19
N VAL A 66 14.21 -9.62 14.32
CA VAL A 66 15.38 -8.75 14.49
C VAL A 66 16.46 -9.11 13.48
N ALA A 67 16.79 -10.41 13.34
CA ALA A 67 17.76 -10.87 12.34
C ALA A 67 17.34 -10.52 10.91
N ALA A 68 16.04 -10.64 10.58
CA ALA A 68 15.50 -10.19 9.29
C ALA A 68 15.66 -8.68 9.07
N ALA A 69 15.44 -7.87 10.11
CA ALA A 69 15.68 -6.43 10.06
C ALA A 69 17.15 -6.08 9.83
N GLU A 70 18.07 -6.81 10.46
CA GLU A 70 19.52 -6.63 10.28
C GLU A 70 19.96 -7.04 8.87
N ALA A 71 19.45 -8.16 8.35
CA ALA A 71 19.73 -8.60 6.98
C ALA A 71 19.28 -7.56 5.94
N LEU A 72 18.07 -7.01 6.10
CA LEU A 72 17.57 -5.93 5.24
C LEU A 72 18.39 -4.65 5.38
N ALA A 73 18.78 -4.28 6.61
CA ALA A 73 19.60 -3.09 6.86
C ALA A 73 20.99 -3.22 6.24
N ALA A 74 21.61 -4.41 6.31
CA ALA A 74 22.91 -4.68 5.68
C ALA A 74 22.85 -4.59 4.15
N ALA A 75 21.72 -4.93 3.53
CA ALA A 75 21.48 -4.86 2.09
C ALA A 75 20.82 -3.54 1.64
N ALA A 76 20.70 -2.53 2.50
CA ALA A 76 19.89 -1.34 2.26
C ALA A 76 20.28 -0.59 0.97
N GLY A 77 21.58 -0.46 0.67
CA GLY A 77 22.03 0.20 -0.57
C GLY A 77 21.60 -0.57 -1.81
N GLU A 78 21.84 -1.86 -1.84
CA GLU A 78 21.46 -2.74 -2.96
C GLU A 78 19.94 -2.76 -3.20
N VAL A 79 19.14 -2.86 -2.14
CA VAL A 79 17.67 -2.87 -2.24
C VAL A 79 17.15 -1.50 -2.70
N THR A 80 17.79 -0.41 -2.27
CA THR A 80 17.50 0.95 -2.75
C THR A 80 17.76 1.07 -4.24
N ASP A 81 18.94 0.65 -4.70
CA ASP A 81 19.32 0.72 -6.13
C ASP A 81 18.39 -0.13 -7.01
N LEU A 82 18.03 -1.33 -6.54
CA LEU A 82 17.07 -2.18 -7.24
C LEU A 82 15.69 -1.51 -7.30
N MET A 83 15.23 -0.85 -6.23
CA MET A 83 13.94 -0.14 -6.21
C MET A 83 13.93 1.05 -7.17
N VAL A 84 15.02 1.82 -7.23
CA VAL A 84 15.18 2.92 -8.21
C VAL A 84 15.04 2.37 -9.62
N ARG A 85 15.69 1.24 -9.93
CA ARG A 85 15.67 0.65 -11.28
C ARG A 85 14.34 -0.01 -11.61
N GLU A 86 13.75 -0.79 -10.69
CA GLU A 86 12.57 -1.62 -10.98
C GLU A 86 11.27 -0.83 -11.01
N VAL A 87 11.09 0.15 -10.10
CA VAL A 87 9.83 0.91 -10.01
C VAL A 87 9.98 2.42 -10.21
N GLY A 88 11.18 2.88 -10.60
CA GLY A 88 11.42 4.30 -10.88
C GLY A 88 11.26 5.23 -9.67
N LYS A 89 11.38 4.71 -8.45
CA LYS A 89 11.24 5.52 -7.25
C LYS A 89 12.47 6.40 -7.04
N PRO A 90 12.31 7.71 -6.78
CA PRO A 90 13.44 8.58 -6.44
C PRO A 90 14.28 8.00 -5.30
N VAL A 91 15.59 8.03 -5.43
CA VAL A 91 16.55 7.35 -4.54
C VAL A 91 16.38 7.74 -3.07
N THR A 92 16.03 9.00 -2.80
CA THR A 92 15.77 9.48 -1.43
C THR A 92 14.52 8.85 -0.81
N GLU A 93 13.46 8.66 -1.60
CA GLU A 93 12.24 7.97 -1.15
C GLU A 93 12.47 6.45 -1.06
N ALA A 94 13.24 5.88 -1.97
CA ALA A 94 13.59 4.46 -1.95
C ALA A 94 14.39 4.10 -0.69
N ALA A 95 15.42 4.88 -0.37
CA ALA A 95 16.19 4.70 0.86
C ALA A 95 15.33 4.85 2.13
N ALA A 96 14.44 5.84 2.15
CA ALA A 96 13.50 6.03 3.26
C ALA A 96 12.52 4.86 3.40
N GLU A 97 12.09 4.27 2.30
CA GLU A 97 11.22 3.07 2.32
C GLU A 97 11.93 1.84 2.86
N VAL A 98 13.17 1.58 2.45
CA VAL A 98 13.98 0.49 3.01
C VAL A 98 14.16 0.66 4.51
N GLY A 99 14.52 1.87 4.96
CA GLY A 99 14.62 2.20 6.39
C GLY A 99 13.31 1.96 7.15
N ARG A 100 12.16 2.25 6.52
CA ARG A 100 10.84 1.94 7.07
C ARG A 100 10.61 0.44 7.17
N GLY A 101 10.99 -0.35 6.16
CA GLY A 101 10.94 -1.81 6.19
C GLY A 101 11.71 -2.40 7.37
N VAL A 102 12.92 -1.92 7.63
CA VAL A 102 13.71 -2.27 8.82
C VAL A 102 12.98 -1.92 10.11
N GLY A 103 12.40 -0.70 10.19
CA GLY A 103 11.63 -0.24 11.34
C GLY A 103 10.40 -1.11 11.61
N ILE A 104 9.68 -1.52 10.57
CA ILE A 104 8.50 -2.40 10.65
C ILE A 104 8.88 -3.77 11.24
N LEU A 105 9.94 -4.40 10.75
CA LEU A 105 10.41 -5.69 11.26
C LEU A 105 10.78 -5.59 12.75
N ARG A 106 11.50 -4.54 13.15
CA ARG A 106 11.86 -4.29 14.56
C ARG A 106 10.64 -4.01 15.43
N TYR A 107 9.65 -3.27 14.92
CA TYR A 107 8.41 -2.99 15.63
C TYR A 107 7.64 -4.29 15.94
N TYR A 108 7.44 -5.17 14.96
CA TYR A 108 6.72 -6.41 15.20
C TYR A 108 7.54 -7.45 15.97
N ALA A 109 8.87 -7.40 15.92
CA ALA A 109 9.73 -8.16 16.82
C ALA A 109 9.46 -7.83 18.30
N GLN A 110 9.07 -6.59 18.61
CA GLN A 110 8.68 -6.19 19.97
C GLN A 110 7.21 -6.51 20.25
N GLN A 111 6.31 -6.28 19.26
CA GLN A 111 4.87 -6.52 19.43
C GLN A 111 4.53 -7.99 19.73
N VAL A 112 5.34 -8.93 19.30
CA VAL A 112 5.15 -10.36 19.60
C VAL A 112 5.34 -10.68 21.10
N LEU A 113 5.99 -9.79 21.86
CA LEU A 113 6.20 -9.91 23.30
C LEU A 113 5.06 -9.30 24.13
N ASP A 114 4.12 -8.59 23.52
CA ASP A 114 2.91 -8.08 24.19
C ASP A 114 2.06 -9.26 24.70
N PRO A 115 1.24 -9.04 25.76
CA PRO A 115 0.35 -10.07 26.30
C PRO A 115 -0.50 -10.75 25.24
N ASP A 116 -0.55 -12.09 25.25
CA ASP A 116 -1.21 -12.93 24.26
C ASP A 116 -2.73 -13.07 24.49
N GLY A 117 -3.24 -12.50 25.57
CA GLY A 117 -4.66 -12.56 25.92
C GLY A 117 -4.96 -11.89 27.24
N GLU A 118 -6.14 -12.16 27.76
CA GLU A 118 -6.68 -11.54 28.98
C GLU A 118 -7.21 -12.62 29.93
N THR A 119 -7.25 -12.31 31.22
CA THR A 119 -7.94 -13.11 32.22
C THR A 119 -9.24 -12.42 32.63
N TYR A 120 -10.29 -13.20 32.84
CA TYR A 120 -11.63 -12.73 33.18
C TYR A 120 -12.10 -13.35 34.50
N PRO A 121 -13.08 -12.74 35.20
CA PRO A 121 -13.74 -13.40 36.31
C PRO A 121 -14.30 -14.76 35.90
N GLY A 122 -13.87 -15.83 36.58
CA GLY A 122 -14.32 -17.19 36.29
C GLY A 122 -15.70 -17.49 36.87
N PRO A 123 -16.32 -18.62 36.49
CA PRO A 123 -17.63 -19.03 36.96
C PRO A 123 -17.65 -19.46 38.44
N GLY A 124 -16.52 -19.50 39.15
CA GLY A 124 -16.38 -19.85 40.55
C GLY A 124 -14.99 -19.48 41.08
N PRO A 125 -14.80 -19.52 42.44
CA PRO A 125 -13.61 -18.99 43.11
C PRO A 125 -12.29 -19.70 42.73
N ALA A 126 -12.37 -20.95 42.24
CA ALA A 126 -11.20 -21.74 41.79
C ALA A 126 -11.12 -21.88 40.28
N ALA A 127 -12.03 -21.27 39.53
CA ALA A 127 -12.05 -21.32 38.08
C ALA A 127 -11.12 -20.27 37.47
N LEU A 128 -10.38 -20.65 36.43
CA LEU A 128 -9.61 -19.72 35.63
C LEU A 128 -10.28 -19.58 34.24
N LEU A 129 -10.70 -18.36 33.93
CA LEU A 129 -11.22 -18.00 32.60
C LEU A 129 -10.25 -17.03 31.92
N LEU A 130 -9.78 -17.42 30.74
CA LEU A 130 -8.83 -16.61 29.99
C LEU A 130 -9.11 -16.66 28.48
N SER A 131 -8.66 -15.64 27.77
CA SER A 131 -8.51 -15.67 26.32
C SER A 131 -7.06 -15.88 25.92
N ARG A 132 -6.83 -16.48 24.78
CA ARG A 132 -5.54 -16.54 24.12
C ARG A 132 -5.71 -16.33 22.61
N ARG A 133 -4.72 -15.71 21.99
CA ARG A 133 -4.68 -15.59 20.54
C ARG A 133 -3.97 -16.78 19.92
N ARG A 134 -4.42 -17.16 18.75
CA ARG A 134 -3.76 -18.19 17.92
C ARG A 134 -3.62 -17.67 16.49
N PRO A 135 -2.55 -18.04 15.76
CA PRO A 135 -2.41 -17.71 14.34
C PRO A 135 -3.55 -18.31 13.51
N ARG A 136 -3.79 -17.72 12.36
CA ARG A 136 -4.78 -18.23 11.40
C ARG A 136 -4.25 -19.40 10.59
N GLY A 137 -2.94 -19.43 10.29
CA GLY A 137 -2.30 -20.45 9.46
C GLY A 137 -1.39 -19.83 8.41
N VAL A 138 -1.78 -19.86 7.14
CA VAL A 138 -1.04 -19.22 6.04
C VAL A 138 -1.73 -17.95 5.60
N ALA A 139 -1.01 -16.83 5.66
CA ALA A 139 -1.43 -15.56 5.12
C ALA A 139 -1.04 -15.46 3.63
N GLY A 140 -2.02 -15.33 2.75
CA GLY A 140 -1.84 -14.98 1.35
C GLY A 140 -1.74 -13.47 1.22
N LEU A 141 -0.59 -12.96 0.78
CA LEU A 141 -0.35 -11.55 0.60
C LEU A 141 -0.30 -11.20 -0.87
N ILE A 142 -1.08 -10.20 -1.29
CA ILE A 142 -1.10 -9.69 -2.67
C ILE A 142 -0.79 -8.21 -2.61
N THR A 143 0.36 -7.79 -3.18
CA THR A 143 0.90 -6.45 -2.98
C THR A 143 1.17 -5.73 -4.31
N PRO A 144 1.03 -4.39 -4.34
CA PRO A 144 1.31 -3.58 -5.50
C PRO A 144 2.82 -3.33 -5.68
N TRP A 145 3.14 -2.58 -6.71
CA TRP A 145 4.51 -2.21 -7.08
C TRP A 145 5.00 -0.90 -6.46
N ASN A 146 4.10 -0.01 -6.01
CA ASN A 146 4.46 1.36 -5.63
C ASN A 146 5.21 1.51 -4.30
N PHE A 147 5.04 0.56 -3.37
CA PHE A 147 5.84 0.43 -2.14
C PHE A 147 6.29 -1.02 -1.98
N PRO A 148 7.24 -1.47 -2.82
CA PRO A 148 7.56 -2.88 -3.00
C PRO A 148 8.35 -3.50 -1.84
N VAL A 149 8.82 -2.71 -0.89
CA VAL A 149 9.45 -3.15 0.37
C VAL A 149 8.51 -2.96 1.55
N ALA A 150 7.97 -1.75 1.71
CA ALA A 150 7.17 -1.42 2.88
C ALA A 150 5.84 -2.18 2.92
N ILE A 151 5.08 -2.24 1.81
CA ILE A 151 3.77 -2.94 1.80
C ILE A 151 3.92 -4.45 2.04
N PRO A 152 4.80 -5.19 1.35
CA PRO A 152 5.05 -6.58 1.70
C PRO A 152 5.43 -6.79 3.16
N LEU A 153 6.30 -5.94 3.71
CA LEU A 153 6.79 -6.10 5.08
C LEU A 153 5.77 -5.71 6.15
N TRP A 154 4.95 -4.68 5.94
CA TRP A 154 3.93 -4.35 6.94
C TRP A 154 2.78 -5.36 7.01
N LYS A 155 2.65 -6.22 5.98
CA LYS A 155 1.75 -7.39 5.97
C LYS A 155 2.46 -8.64 6.50
N ALA A 156 3.67 -8.92 6.02
CA ALA A 156 4.41 -10.13 6.38
C ALA A 156 4.93 -10.12 7.82
N ALA A 157 5.47 -8.98 8.30
CA ALA A 157 6.05 -8.92 9.63
C ALA A 157 5.03 -9.24 10.74
N PRO A 158 3.81 -8.65 10.78
CA PRO A 158 2.81 -9.08 11.76
C PRO A 158 2.32 -10.51 11.56
N ALA A 159 2.17 -10.98 10.31
CA ALA A 159 1.80 -12.37 10.05
C ALA A 159 2.80 -13.34 10.69
N LEU A 160 4.11 -13.13 10.43
CA LEU A 160 5.20 -13.93 10.98
C LEU A 160 5.32 -13.78 12.49
N ALA A 161 5.25 -12.54 13.03
CA ALA A 161 5.34 -12.26 14.47
C ALA A 161 4.30 -13.06 15.25
N PHE A 162 3.07 -13.14 14.73
CA PHE A 162 1.97 -13.82 15.40
C PHE A 162 1.80 -15.29 14.96
N GLY A 163 2.84 -15.90 14.37
CA GLY A 163 2.95 -17.34 14.18
C GLY A 163 2.35 -17.89 12.88
N ASN A 164 2.05 -17.05 11.89
CA ASN A 164 1.57 -17.49 10.59
C ASN A 164 2.74 -17.74 9.63
N GLY A 165 2.50 -18.59 8.62
CA GLY A 165 3.29 -18.64 7.42
C GLY A 165 2.83 -17.59 6.42
N VAL A 166 3.68 -17.25 5.46
CA VAL A 166 3.43 -16.21 4.46
C VAL A 166 3.73 -16.72 3.07
N VAL A 167 2.77 -16.53 2.17
CA VAL A 167 2.97 -16.67 0.73
C VAL A 167 2.62 -15.33 0.06
N LEU A 168 3.63 -14.71 -0.54
CA LEU A 168 3.55 -13.39 -1.15
C LEU A 168 3.47 -13.48 -2.67
N LYS A 169 2.44 -12.87 -3.26
CA LYS A 169 2.34 -12.55 -4.68
C LYS A 169 2.49 -11.05 -4.87
N ALA A 170 3.63 -10.59 -5.30
CA ALA A 170 3.88 -9.19 -5.64
C ALA A 170 3.32 -8.85 -7.04
N ALA A 171 3.18 -7.56 -7.34
CA ALA A 171 2.92 -7.09 -8.69
C ALA A 171 4.06 -7.49 -9.64
N SER A 172 3.74 -7.63 -10.93
CA SER A 172 4.72 -8.02 -11.96
C SER A 172 5.89 -7.05 -12.02
N GLU A 173 5.59 -5.76 -11.88
CA GLU A 173 6.53 -4.65 -11.91
C GLU A 173 7.42 -4.54 -10.65
N ALA A 174 7.23 -5.41 -9.65
CA ALA A 174 8.01 -5.43 -8.41
C ALA A 174 8.45 -6.85 -8.00
N THR A 175 8.53 -7.75 -8.98
CA THR A 175 8.85 -9.16 -8.72
C THR A 175 10.31 -9.36 -8.35
N ALA A 176 11.25 -8.63 -8.94
CA ALA A 176 12.67 -8.74 -8.60
C ALA A 176 12.92 -8.32 -7.15
N LEU A 177 12.33 -7.21 -6.70
CA LEU A 177 12.38 -6.78 -5.29
C LEU A 177 11.77 -7.80 -4.35
N ALA A 178 10.59 -8.36 -4.69
CA ALA A 178 9.94 -9.36 -3.85
C ALA A 178 10.79 -10.64 -3.71
N MET A 179 11.40 -11.10 -4.80
CA MET A 179 12.33 -12.23 -4.78
C MET A 179 13.58 -11.92 -3.94
N ARG A 180 14.14 -10.71 -4.10
CA ARG A 180 15.29 -10.28 -3.30
C ARG A 180 14.96 -10.19 -1.81
N LEU A 181 13.79 -9.71 -1.45
CA LEU A 181 13.32 -9.74 -0.06
C LEU A 181 13.25 -11.18 0.48
N ALA A 182 12.75 -12.13 -0.31
CA ALA A 182 12.72 -13.54 0.10
C ALA A 182 14.13 -14.09 0.34
N GLU A 183 15.08 -13.80 -0.53
CA GLU A 183 16.48 -14.21 -0.37
C GLU A 183 17.12 -13.64 0.90
N LEU A 184 16.80 -12.40 1.27
CA LEU A 184 17.33 -11.74 2.46
C LEU A 184 16.69 -12.26 3.77
N LEU A 185 15.37 -12.51 3.74
CA LEU A 185 14.62 -12.86 4.95
C LEU A 185 14.61 -14.38 5.22
N SER A 186 14.55 -15.23 4.18
CA SER A 186 14.43 -16.68 4.36
C SER A 186 15.53 -17.30 5.22
N PRO A 187 16.82 -16.88 5.16
CA PRO A 187 17.85 -17.44 6.03
C PRO A 187 17.66 -17.17 7.53
N THR A 188 16.82 -16.19 7.89
CA THR A 188 16.52 -15.82 9.28
C THR A 188 15.26 -16.48 9.84
N LEU A 189 14.55 -17.22 8.99
CA LEU A 189 13.26 -17.84 9.27
C LEU A 189 13.33 -19.37 9.05
N PRO A 190 12.43 -20.16 9.63
CA PRO A 190 12.27 -21.55 9.24
C PRO A 190 12.03 -21.72 7.75
N ASP A 191 12.56 -22.82 7.17
CA ASP A 191 12.38 -23.11 5.74
C ASP A 191 10.91 -23.07 5.33
N ALA A 192 10.65 -22.47 4.17
CA ALA A 192 9.34 -22.29 3.56
C ALA A 192 8.31 -21.47 4.38
N LEU A 193 8.71 -20.83 5.49
CA LEU A 193 7.81 -20.00 6.29
C LEU A 193 7.41 -18.71 5.55
N PHE A 194 8.35 -18.10 4.81
CA PHE A 194 8.13 -16.96 3.93
C PHE A 194 8.49 -17.33 2.49
N GLN A 195 7.53 -17.27 1.59
CA GLN A 195 7.71 -17.63 0.19
C GLN A 195 7.14 -16.58 -0.74
N VAL A 196 7.77 -16.40 -1.90
CA VAL A 196 7.27 -15.56 -3.00
C VAL A 196 6.84 -16.45 -4.16
N VAL A 197 5.68 -16.17 -4.71
CA VAL A 197 5.12 -16.83 -5.90
C VAL A 197 4.96 -15.78 -7.01
N PRO A 198 5.94 -15.67 -7.93
CA PRO A 198 5.82 -14.79 -9.09
C PRO A 198 4.61 -15.17 -9.94
N GLY A 199 3.86 -14.17 -10.43
CA GLY A 199 2.75 -14.47 -11.30
C GLY A 199 1.72 -13.35 -11.48
N SER A 200 0.75 -13.63 -12.32
CA SER A 200 -0.34 -12.75 -12.74
C SER A 200 -1.60 -12.87 -11.84
N ALA A 201 -2.73 -12.45 -12.36
CA ALA A 201 -4.04 -12.59 -11.70
C ALA A 201 -4.41 -14.06 -11.45
N ALA A 202 -4.01 -14.98 -12.33
CA ALA A 202 -4.26 -16.41 -12.14
C ALA A 202 -3.55 -16.96 -10.91
N THR A 203 -2.30 -16.59 -10.68
CA THR A 203 -1.52 -16.93 -9.48
C THR A 203 -2.16 -16.34 -8.21
N ALA A 204 -2.65 -15.09 -8.27
CA ALA A 204 -3.37 -14.47 -7.16
C ALA A 204 -4.67 -15.24 -6.82
N THR A 205 -5.45 -15.61 -7.83
CA THR A 205 -6.67 -16.41 -7.66
C THR A 205 -6.38 -17.78 -7.03
N ALA A 206 -5.32 -18.45 -7.49
CA ALA A 206 -4.89 -19.71 -6.90
C ALA A 206 -4.48 -19.55 -5.42
N LEU A 207 -3.76 -18.45 -5.09
CA LEU A 207 -3.36 -18.13 -3.71
C LEU A 207 -4.57 -17.87 -2.81
N ILE A 208 -5.54 -17.07 -3.26
CA ILE A 208 -6.80 -16.84 -2.54
C ILE A 208 -7.51 -18.17 -2.30
N GLY A 209 -7.47 -19.08 -3.27
CA GLY A 209 -8.05 -20.42 -3.19
C GLY A 209 -7.46 -21.33 -2.11
N GLN A 210 -6.27 -21.07 -1.58
CA GLN A 210 -5.51 -21.94 -0.69
C GLN A 210 -5.17 -21.33 0.68
N ALA A 211 -5.09 -20.01 0.78
CA ALA A 211 -4.72 -19.29 2.01
C ALA A 211 -5.80 -19.38 3.11
N ASP A 212 -5.40 -19.14 4.36
CA ASP A 212 -6.29 -19.13 5.54
C ASP A 212 -6.75 -17.71 5.91
N CYS A 213 -6.06 -16.68 5.42
CA CYS A 213 -6.50 -15.28 5.37
C CYS A 213 -5.79 -14.59 4.20
N VAL A 214 -6.38 -13.51 3.68
CA VAL A 214 -5.84 -12.78 2.53
C VAL A 214 -5.73 -11.29 2.86
N SER A 215 -4.52 -10.73 2.69
CA SER A 215 -4.30 -9.28 2.75
C SER A 215 -3.88 -8.78 1.37
N PHE A 216 -4.67 -7.85 0.84
CA PHE A 216 -4.52 -7.25 -0.48
C PHE A 216 -4.19 -5.77 -0.37
N THR A 217 -3.39 -5.25 -1.29
CA THR A 217 -3.32 -3.82 -1.60
C THR A 217 -3.24 -3.64 -3.11
N GLY A 218 -4.07 -2.76 -3.68
CA GLY A 218 -4.13 -2.52 -5.12
C GLY A 218 -5.32 -1.65 -5.54
N SER A 219 -5.83 -1.84 -6.78
CA SER A 219 -6.99 -1.08 -7.26
C SER A 219 -8.30 -1.50 -6.59
N VAL A 220 -9.29 -0.60 -6.58
CA VAL A 220 -10.64 -0.86 -6.01
C VAL A 220 -11.30 -2.05 -6.70
N GLU A 221 -11.21 -2.13 -8.02
CA GLU A 221 -11.85 -3.17 -8.82
C GLU A 221 -11.30 -4.56 -8.45
N VAL A 222 -9.98 -4.69 -8.34
CA VAL A 222 -9.34 -5.97 -7.96
C VAL A 222 -9.58 -6.28 -6.49
N GLY A 223 -9.48 -5.28 -5.60
CA GLY A 223 -9.71 -5.46 -4.16
C GLY A 223 -11.10 -5.97 -3.84
N ARG A 224 -12.13 -5.46 -4.54
CA ARG A 224 -13.50 -5.97 -4.43
C ARG A 224 -13.61 -7.45 -4.87
N GLN A 225 -12.96 -7.83 -5.97
CA GLN A 225 -12.94 -9.23 -6.42
C GLN A 225 -12.25 -10.14 -5.40
N VAL A 226 -11.12 -9.71 -4.83
CA VAL A 226 -10.41 -10.43 -3.76
C VAL A 226 -11.29 -10.59 -2.52
N ALA A 227 -11.97 -9.52 -2.08
CA ALA A 227 -12.87 -9.55 -0.93
C ALA A 227 -14.04 -10.51 -1.14
N VAL A 228 -14.66 -10.49 -2.33
CA VAL A 228 -15.74 -11.43 -2.70
C VAL A 228 -15.24 -12.87 -2.68
N ALA A 229 -14.09 -13.15 -3.30
CA ALA A 229 -13.53 -14.50 -3.37
C ALA A 229 -13.15 -15.03 -1.98
N ALA A 230 -12.55 -14.21 -1.11
CA ALA A 230 -12.22 -14.59 0.26
C ALA A 230 -13.48 -14.84 1.10
N THR A 231 -14.48 -13.95 0.99
CA THR A 231 -15.76 -14.07 1.71
C THR A 231 -16.52 -15.34 1.28
N ALA A 232 -16.53 -15.69 0.00
CA ALA A 232 -17.14 -16.92 -0.50
C ALA A 232 -16.50 -18.18 0.08
N ARG A 233 -15.22 -18.11 0.50
CA ARG A 233 -14.51 -19.18 1.22
C ARG A 233 -14.68 -19.11 2.74
N GLY A 234 -15.29 -18.07 3.28
CA GLY A 234 -15.40 -17.87 4.72
C GLY A 234 -14.06 -17.57 5.42
N ILE A 235 -13.06 -17.04 4.69
CA ILE A 235 -11.75 -16.65 5.24
C ILE A 235 -11.67 -15.14 5.46
N PRO A 236 -10.92 -14.67 6.47
CA PRO A 236 -10.70 -13.25 6.68
C PRO A 236 -10.00 -12.60 5.49
N CYS A 237 -10.50 -11.42 5.12
CA CYS A 237 -9.91 -10.56 4.10
C CYS A 237 -9.68 -9.15 4.66
N GLN A 238 -8.55 -8.58 4.30
CA GLN A 238 -8.17 -7.20 4.53
C GLN A 238 -7.70 -6.66 3.18
N ALA A 239 -8.37 -5.62 2.68
CA ALA A 239 -8.04 -5.03 1.39
C ALA A 239 -7.89 -3.51 1.55
N GLU A 240 -6.72 -3.00 1.21
CA GLU A 240 -6.42 -1.58 1.08
C GLU A 240 -6.37 -1.22 -0.40
N MET A 241 -7.08 -0.17 -0.76
CA MET A 241 -7.33 0.18 -2.16
C MET A 241 -7.00 1.65 -2.43
N GLY A 242 -7.38 2.14 -3.61
CA GLY A 242 -7.11 3.50 -4.04
C GLY A 242 -7.73 4.58 -3.16
N GLY A 243 -7.29 5.80 -3.37
CA GLY A 243 -7.78 6.99 -2.68
C GLY A 243 -7.82 8.22 -3.60
N LEU A 244 -8.81 9.06 -3.43
CA LEU A 244 -8.90 10.37 -4.10
C LEU A 244 -8.83 11.48 -3.05
N ASN A 245 -7.63 11.66 -2.50
CA ASN A 245 -7.42 12.40 -1.26
C ASN A 245 -7.56 13.90 -1.42
N ALA A 246 -8.31 14.52 -0.49
CA ALA A 246 -8.52 15.94 -0.44
C ALA A 246 -7.58 16.63 0.55
N SER A 247 -7.05 17.79 0.14
CA SER A 247 -6.41 18.76 1.03
C SER A 247 -7.27 20.02 1.05
N ILE A 248 -7.92 20.30 2.18
CA ILE A 248 -8.76 21.49 2.38
C ILE A 248 -7.87 22.63 2.85
N VAL A 249 -7.93 23.76 2.17
CA VAL A 249 -7.17 24.99 2.51
C VAL A 249 -8.15 26.05 2.97
N LEU A 250 -8.12 26.39 4.27
CA LEU A 250 -8.98 27.41 4.85
C LEU A 250 -8.41 28.83 4.61
N PRO A 251 -9.22 29.91 4.66
CA PRO A 251 -8.81 31.25 4.30
C PRO A 251 -7.65 31.83 5.13
N ASP A 252 -7.49 31.36 6.36
CA ASP A 252 -6.42 31.78 7.27
C ASP A 252 -5.12 30.98 7.12
N ALA A 253 -5.10 29.93 6.30
CA ALA A 253 -3.91 29.13 6.03
C ALA A 253 -2.80 29.99 5.39
N ASN A 254 -1.54 29.64 5.65
CA ASN A 254 -0.44 30.22 4.88
C ASN A 254 -0.40 29.59 3.48
N PRO A 255 -0.72 30.36 2.41
CA PRO A 255 -0.86 29.80 1.09
C PRO A 255 0.43 29.18 0.55
N ALA A 256 1.58 29.80 0.78
CA ALA A 256 2.88 29.30 0.30
C ALA A 256 3.28 27.98 0.99
N ARG A 257 3.04 27.86 2.31
CA ARG A 257 3.32 26.63 3.05
C ARG A 257 2.36 25.50 2.66
N ALA A 258 1.06 25.79 2.57
CA ALA A 258 0.07 24.80 2.13
C ALA A 258 0.37 24.33 0.72
N ALA A 259 0.65 25.24 -0.22
CA ALA A 259 1.01 24.95 -1.60
C ALA A 259 2.26 24.05 -1.72
N ALA A 260 3.34 24.37 -1.03
CA ALA A 260 4.56 23.57 -1.04
C ALA A 260 4.31 22.13 -0.49
N THR A 261 3.53 22.02 0.59
CA THR A 261 3.18 20.73 1.20
C THR A 261 2.30 19.91 0.24
N ILE A 262 1.28 20.52 -0.36
CA ILE A 262 0.36 19.86 -1.29
C ILE A 262 1.08 19.48 -2.59
N ALA A 263 1.94 20.34 -3.14
CA ALA A 263 2.74 20.01 -4.33
C ALA A 263 3.61 18.75 -4.10
N GLY A 264 4.31 18.67 -2.98
CA GLY A 264 5.09 17.49 -2.61
C GLY A 264 4.21 16.25 -2.42
N ALA A 265 3.07 16.39 -1.73
CA ALA A 265 2.16 15.27 -1.49
C ALA A 265 1.49 14.74 -2.77
N ALA A 266 1.21 15.62 -3.75
CA ALA A 266 0.57 15.29 -5.01
C ALA A 266 1.54 14.70 -6.04
N MET A 267 2.77 15.24 -6.13
CA MET A 267 3.66 15.02 -7.28
C MET A 267 4.87 14.13 -6.97
N ALA A 268 5.31 14.02 -5.71
CA ALA A 268 6.49 13.22 -5.37
C ALA A 268 6.26 11.73 -5.71
N TYR A 269 7.29 11.08 -6.27
CA TYR A 269 7.20 9.74 -6.86
C TYR A 269 6.13 9.67 -7.96
N ALA A 270 6.03 10.73 -8.76
CA ALA A 270 5.03 10.86 -9.84
C ALA A 270 3.59 10.62 -9.37
N GLY A 271 3.22 11.02 -8.14
CA GLY A 271 1.86 10.84 -7.61
C GLY A 271 1.40 9.41 -7.38
N GLN A 272 2.28 8.43 -7.51
CA GLN A 272 1.97 6.99 -7.46
C GLN A 272 1.84 6.45 -6.03
N LYS A 273 1.07 7.13 -5.22
CA LYS A 273 0.80 6.80 -3.81
C LYS A 273 -0.72 6.81 -3.58
N CYS A 274 -1.25 5.76 -2.96
CA CYS A 274 -2.67 5.74 -2.57
C CYS A 274 -3.06 6.93 -1.67
N THR A 275 -2.06 7.53 -0.99
CA THR A 275 -2.22 8.70 -0.13
C THR A 275 -1.83 10.03 -0.81
N ALA A 276 -1.53 10.06 -2.13
CA ALA A 276 -1.21 11.31 -2.82
C ALA A 276 -2.39 12.28 -2.76
N THR A 277 -2.12 13.59 -2.64
CA THR A 277 -3.17 14.60 -2.76
C THR A 277 -3.63 14.70 -4.22
N SER A 278 -4.89 14.39 -4.49
CA SER A 278 -5.48 14.52 -5.82
C SER A 278 -6.33 15.78 -5.96
N ARG A 279 -6.89 16.29 -4.85
CA ARG A 279 -7.80 17.43 -4.84
C ARG A 279 -7.38 18.45 -3.80
N ALA A 280 -7.03 19.66 -4.23
CA ALA A 280 -6.85 20.83 -3.38
C ALA A 280 -8.17 21.63 -3.35
N ILE A 281 -8.91 21.56 -2.24
CA ILE A 281 -10.20 22.24 -2.04
C ILE A 281 -9.93 23.54 -1.30
N VAL A 282 -10.21 24.68 -1.93
CA VAL A 282 -9.82 26.00 -1.41
C VAL A 282 -11.06 26.80 -1.03
N VAL A 283 -11.15 27.16 0.24
CA VAL A 283 -12.28 27.95 0.78
C VAL A 283 -12.02 29.45 0.51
N GLY A 284 -12.98 30.11 -0.14
CA GLY A 284 -12.94 31.53 -0.48
C GLY A 284 -12.14 31.83 -1.73
N ASP A 285 -11.24 32.83 -1.69
CA ASP A 285 -10.43 33.24 -2.85
C ASP A 285 -9.29 32.22 -3.13
N PRO A 286 -9.34 31.48 -4.25
CA PRO A 286 -8.31 30.50 -4.59
C PRO A 286 -7.04 31.13 -5.19
N GLY A 287 -7.06 32.42 -5.59
CA GLY A 287 -5.99 33.06 -6.37
C GLY A 287 -4.61 32.92 -5.73
N PRO A 288 -4.38 33.43 -4.51
CA PRO A 288 -3.07 33.40 -3.85
C PRO A 288 -2.53 31.99 -3.63
N PHE A 289 -3.41 31.02 -3.30
CA PHE A 289 -3.02 29.63 -3.13
C PHE A 289 -2.68 28.97 -4.47
N THR A 290 -3.50 29.18 -5.51
CA THR A 290 -3.30 28.58 -6.83
C THR A 290 -1.99 29.05 -7.46
N GLU A 291 -1.68 30.37 -7.39
CA GLU A 291 -0.41 30.91 -7.86
C GLU A 291 0.79 30.28 -7.12
N ALA A 292 0.70 30.14 -5.80
CA ALA A 292 1.74 29.51 -5.00
C ALA A 292 1.89 28.01 -5.33
N LEU A 293 0.77 27.30 -5.61
CA LEU A 293 0.78 25.88 -5.95
C LEU A 293 1.41 25.64 -7.33
N VAL A 294 1.05 26.43 -8.33
CA VAL A 294 1.67 26.38 -9.67
C VAL A 294 3.18 26.58 -9.55
N ALA A 295 3.58 27.65 -8.88
CA ALA A 295 5.00 27.94 -8.68
C ALA A 295 5.74 26.85 -7.86
N ALA A 296 5.06 26.15 -6.94
CA ALA A 296 5.65 25.06 -6.19
C ALA A 296 5.82 23.81 -7.07
N VAL A 297 4.82 23.47 -7.89
CA VAL A 297 4.85 22.32 -8.81
C VAL A 297 5.89 22.50 -9.91
N GLU A 298 5.99 23.68 -10.53
CA GLU A 298 6.97 23.97 -11.57
C GLU A 298 8.42 23.90 -11.07
N ARG A 299 8.66 24.11 -9.79
CA ARG A 299 10.00 23.98 -9.17
C ARG A 299 10.40 22.57 -8.80
N LEU A 300 9.48 21.60 -8.88
CA LEU A 300 9.82 20.22 -8.53
C LEU A 300 10.80 19.60 -9.54
N PRO A 301 11.96 19.09 -9.07
CA PRO A 301 12.90 18.42 -9.97
C PRO A 301 12.30 17.13 -10.56
N VAL A 302 12.12 17.12 -11.88
CA VAL A 302 11.71 15.95 -12.67
C VAL A 302 12.95 15.38 -13.35
N GLY A 303 13.17 14.06 -13.29
CA GLY A 303 14.34 13.46 -13.94
C GLY A 303 14.65 12.03 -13.52
N ASP A 304 15.89 11.61 -13.76
CA ASP A 304 16.37 10.28 -13.40
C ASP A 304 16.19 10.03 -11.90
N PRO A 305 15.46 8.98 -11.49
CA PRO A 305 15.22 8.68 -10.09
C PRO A 305 16.50 8.32 -9.31
N ALA A 306 17.61 8.00 -9.98
CA ALA A 306 18.90 7.78 -9.34
C ALA A 306 19.58 9.07 -8.85
N GLU A 307 19.16 10.24 -9.36
CA GLU A 307 19.71 11.52 -8.91
C GLU A 307 19.09 11.95 -7.56
N GLN A 308 19.94 12.33 -6.59
CA GLN A 308 19.53 12.75 -5.24
C GLN A 308 18.52 13.92 -5.21
N ARG A 309 18.57 14.81 -6.22
CA ARG A 309 17.66 15.95 -6.31
C ARG A 309 16.30 15.61 -6.89
N THR A 310 16.14 14.49 -7.56
CA THR A 310 14.89 14.10 -8.23
C THR A 310 13.78 13.86 -7.22
N VAL A 311 12.64 14.52 -7.44
CA VAL A 311 11.40 14.38 -6.67
C VAL A 311 10.35 13.62 -7.47
N VAL A 312 10.29 13.91 -8.78
CA VAL A 312 9.34 13.29 -9.70
C VAL A 312 10.12 12.41 -10.69
N GLY A 313 10.03 11.12 -10.52
CA GLY A 313 10.55 10.11 -11.44
C GLY A 313 9.53 9.76 -12.54
N PRO A 314 9.73 8.65 -13.26
CA PRO A 314 8.77 8.16 -14.23
C PRO A 314 7.52 7.56 -13.55
N VAL A 315 6.43 7.47 -14.27
CA VAL A 315 5.33 6.55 -13.93
C VAL A 315 5.72 5.12 -14.30
N ILE A 316 5.03 4.14 -13.73
CA ILE A 316 5.46 2.73 -13.76
C ILE A 316 5.51 2.10 -15.17
N ASN A 317 4.63 2.50 -16.09
CA ASN A 317 4.55 1.94 -17.43
C ASN A 317 3.91 2.92 -18.42
N GLU A 318 3.92 2.56 -19.69
CA GLU A 318 3.33 3.37 -20.78
C GLU A 318 1.81 3.57 -20.62
N PRO A 319 1.00 2.58 -20.26
CA PRO A 319 -0.41 2.81 -19.98
C PRO A 319 -0.68 3.85 -18.89
N ALA A 320 0.12 3.87 -17.81
CA ALA A 320 0.01 4.88 -16.76
C ALA A 320 0.37 6.28 -17.28
N ARG A 321 1.42 6.40 -18.12
CA ARG A 321 1.78 7.67 -18.77
C ARG A 321 0.64 8.19 -19.63
N ARG A 322 0.07 7.33 -20.48
CA ARG A 322 -1.04 7.68 -21.35
C ARG A 322 -2.27 8.11 -20.56
N ALA A 323 -2.64 7.38 -19.50
CA ALA A 323 -3.80 7.71 -18.66
C ALA A 323 -3.73 9.12 -18.06
N VAL A 324 -2.56 9.58 -17.63
CA VAL A 324 -2.40 10.95 -17.10
C VAL A 324 -2.58 12.00 -18.18
N VAL A 325 -1.99 11.78 -19.36
CA VAL A 325 -2.09 12.73 -20.48
C VAL A 325 -3.53 12.82 -21.00
N GLU A 326 -4.16 11.67 -21.26
CA GLU A 326 -5.55 11.59 -21.71
C GLU A 326 -6.53 12.22 -20.70
N ALA A 327 -6.29 12.03 -19.40
CA ALA A 327 -7.13 12.66 -18.37
C ALA A 327 -7.02 14.19 -18.37
N ALA A 328 -5.82 14.74 -18.57
CA ALA A 328 -5.63 16.18 -18.69
C ALA A 328 -6.26 16.76 -19.98
N GLU A 329 -6.09 16.05 -21.12
CA GLU A 329 -6.69 16.44 -22.40
C GLU A 329 -8.23 16.39 -22.35
N ALA A 330 -8.81 15.33 -21.77
CA ALA A 330 -10.24 15.19 -21.59
C ALA A 330 -10.82 16.31 -20.69
N ALA A 331 -10.12 16.68 -19.61
CA ALA A 331 -10.52 17.80 -18.78
C ALA A 331 -10.48 19.12 -19.55
N ALA A 332 -9.41 19.39 -20.30
CA ALA A 332 -9.32 20.58 -21.13
C ALA A 332 -10.43 20.67 -22.19
N ALA A 333 -10.83 19.54 -22.78
CA ALA A 333 -11.92 19.48 -23.75
C ALA A 333 -13.30 19.84 -23.15
N THR A 334 -13.48 19.70 -21.83
CA THR A 334 -14.71 20.11 -21.12
C THR A 334 -14.65 21.54 -20.60
N GLY A 335 -13.59 22.31 -20.90
CA GLY A 335 -13.44 23.71 -20.52
C GLY A 335 -12.64 23.93 -19.25
N ALA A 336 -12.07 22.90 -18.65
CA ALA A 336 -11.12 23.02 -17.58
C ALA A 336 -9.80 23.70 -18.07
N ARG A 337 -9.07 24.32 -17.16
CA ARG A 337 -7.81 24.97 -17.49
C ARG A 337 -6.65 24.12 -16.93
N VAL A 338 -5.75 23.68 -17.80
CA VAL A 338 -4.46 23.10 -17.40
C VAL A 338 -3.53 24.24 -17.00
N LEU A 339 -3.17 24.28 -15.72
CA LEU A 339 -2.32 25.32 -15.13
C LEU A 339 -0.83 25.02 -15.30
N ALA A 340 -0.50 23.71 -15.27
CA ALA A 340 0.86 23.19 -15.46
C ALA A 340 0.79 21.78 -16.04
N GLY A 341 1.82 21.34 -16.73
CA GLY A 341 1.97 19.97 -17.23
C GLY A 341 1.03 19.60 -18.38
N GLY A 342 0.22 18.56 -18.20
CA GLY A 342 -0.73 18.03 -19.20
C GLY A 342 -0.08 17.32 -20.40
N ARG A 343 1.18 16.93 -20.33
CA ARG A 343 1.92 16.35 -21.44
C ARG A 343 2.90 15.27 -20.97
N ALA A 344 3.25 14.38 -21.90
CA ALA A 344 4.35 13.45 -21.69
C ALA A 344 5.68 14.21 -21.47
N GLY A 345 6.54 13.63 -20.66
CA GLY A 345 7.92 14.10 -20.52
C GLY A 345 8.78 13.73 -21.71
N ASP A 346 9.93 14.38 -21.80
CA ASP A 346 10.94 14.08 -22.83
C ASP A 346 11.79 12.85 -22.41
N GLY A 347 12.31 12.11 -23.38
CA GLY A 347 13.24 10.99 -23.17
C GLY A 347 12.61 9.61 -23.35
N GLU A 348 13.41 8.57 -23.08
CA GLU A 348 13.04 7.17 -23.34
C GLU A 348 12.10 6.55 -22.29
N GLY A 349 12.10 7.07 -21.07
CA GLY A 349 11.29 6.55 -19.95
C GLY A 349 9.84 7.02 -19.96
N TRP A 350 9.05 6.49 -19.05
CA TRP A 350 7.62 6.81 -18.91
C TRP A 350 7.38 8.09 -18.10
N PHE A 351 8.07 9.18 -18.47
CA PHE A 351 7.93 10.46 -17.77
C PHE A 351 6.67 11.21 -18.16
N VAL A 352 6.08 11.90 -17.16
CA VAL A 352 4.93 12.80 -17.32
C VAL A 352 5.24 14.10 -16.58
N ALA A 353 4.92 15.24 -17.19
CA ALA A 353 5.05 16.52 -16.54
C ALA A 353 4.05 16.63 -15.37
N PRO A 354 4.47 17.07 -14.17
CA PRO A 354 3.56 17.35 -13.06
C PRO A 354 2.42 18.26 -13.48
N THR A 355 1.19 17.83 -13.27
CA THR A 355 0.00 18.39 -13.90
C THR A 355 -0.95 18.97 -12.86
N LEU A 356 -1.37 20.23 -13.09
CA LEU A 356 -2.41 20.91 -12.31
C LEU A 356 -3.54 21.34 -13.23
N VAL A 357 -4.76 21.13 -12.76
CA VAL A 357 -5.98 21.51 -13.50
C VAL A 357 -6.92 22.26 -12.56
N ASP A 358 -7.55 23.34 -13.05
CA ASP A 358 -8.62 24.06 -12.36
C ASP A 358 -9.87 24.24 -13.23
N ARG A 359 -10.87 24.95 -12.72
CA ARG A 359 -12.16 25.21 -13.38
C ARG A 359 -12.91 23.91 -13.73
N LEU A 360 -12.80 22.92 -12.88
CA LEU A 360 -13.56 21.68 -12.95
C LEU A 360 -14.79 21.75 -12.03
N ALA A 361 -15.90 21.18 -12.48
CA ALA A 361 -17.02 20.88 -11.58
C ALA A 361 -16.63 19.74 -10.60
N PRO A 362 -17.18 19.72 -9.37
CA PRO A 362 -16.87 18.68 -8.39
C PRO A 362 -17.26 17.25 -8.85
N ASP A 363 -18.14 17.11 -9.82
CA ASP A 363 -18.55 15.83 -10.42
C ASP A 363 -17.78 15.46 -11.70
N ALA A 364 -16.80 16.27 -12.11
CA ALA A 364 -15.94 15.97 -13.26
C ALA A 364 -15.05 14.75 -12.97
N TYR A 365 -14.67 14.01 -14.01
CA TYR A 365 -13.89 12.77 -13.90
C TYR A 365 -12.65 12.91 -12.98
N LEU A 366 -11.80 13.93 -13.20
CA LEU A 366 -10.61 14.16 -12.39
C LEU A 366 -10.90 14.55 -10.92
N ALA A 367 -12.12 14.99 -10.62
CA ALA A 367 -12.56 15.28 -9.26
C ALA A 367 -13.22 14.07 -8.56
N GLN A 368 -13.51 12.99 -9.32
CA GLN A 368 -14.24 11.81 -8.86
C GLN A 368 -13.44 10.50 -8.96
N GLU A 369 -12.46 10.39 -9.89
CA GLU A 369 -11.75 9.16 -10.16
C GLU A 369 -10.22 9.30 -9.97
N GLU A 370 -9.59 8.25 -9.44
CA GLU A 370 -8.15 8.18 -9.23
C GLU A 370 -7.42 7.90 -10.55
N VAL A 371 -6.45 8.74 -10.92
CA VAL A 371 -5.59 8.53 -12.10
C VAL A 371 -4.27 7.82 -11.75
N PHE A 372 -3.87 7.90 -10.50
CA PHE A 372 -2.62 7.31 -9.96
C PHE A 372 -1.35 7.78 -10.68
N GLY A 373 -1.25 9.08 -10.87
CA GLY A 373 -0.16 9.76 -11.56
C GLY A 373 0.07 11.17 -11.03
N PRO A 374 1.03 11.94 -11.59
CA PRO A 374 1.38 13.27 -11.15
C PRO A 374 0.36 14.33 -11.62
N ILE A 375 -0.88 14.20 -11.19
CA ILE A 375 -1.98 15.08 -11.54
C ILE A 375 -2.85 15.41 -10.34
N ALA A 376 -3.18 16.69 -10.15
CA ALA A 376 -4.07 17.16 -9.11
C ALA A 376 -4.97 18.29 -9.62
N VAL A 377 -6.12 18.47 -8.94
CA VAL A 377 -7.09 19.51 -9.29
C VAL A 377 -7.23 20.53 -8.17
N VAL A 378 -7.54 21.79 -8.54
CA VAL A 378 -7.89 22.87 -7.61
C VAL A 378 -9.38 23.12 -7.72
N LEU A 379 -10.09 22.97 -6.60
CA LEU A 379 -11.54 23.12 -6.48
C LEU A 379 -11.87 24.27 -5.53
N PRO A 380 -12.25 25.46 -6.03
CA PRO A 380 -12.70 26.55 -5.17
C PRO A 380 -14.09 26.26 -4.62
N VAL A 381 -14.33 26.62 -3.37
CA VAL A 381 -15.60 26.48 -2.66
C VAL A 381 -15.89 27.72 -1.84
N ALA A 382 -17.16 27.99 -1.55
CA ALA A 382 -17.57 29.21 -0.87
C ALA A 382 -17.22 29.19 0.64
N ASP A 383 -17.43 28.05 1.29
CA ASP A 383 -17.28 27.92 2.74
C ASP A 383 -16.82 26.51 3.17
N GLU A 384 -16.69 26.29 4.47
CA GLU A 384 -16.24 25.03 5.07
C GLU A 384 -17.25 23.90 4.91
N ASP A 385 -18.54 24.20 4.87
CA ASP A 385 -19.57 23.21 4.70
C ASP A 385 -19.52 22.63 3.28
N GLU A 386 -19.36 23.48 2.28
CA GLU A 386 -19.14 23.06 0.91
C GLU A 386 -17.81 22.31 0.74
N ALA A 387 -16.74 22.76 1.42
CA ALA A 387 -15.45 22.06 1.39
C ALA A 387 -15.55 20.62 1.91
N VAL A 388 -16.25 20.41 3.02
CA VAL A 388 -16.50 19.07 3.58
C VAL A 388 -17.41 18.26 2.64
N ALA A 389 -18.45 18.85 2.08
CA ALA A 389 -19.35 18.18 1.15
C ALA A 389 -18.60 17.71 -0.11
N VAL A 390 -17.76 18.56 -0.70
CA VAL A 390 -16.94 18.22 -1.87
C VAL A 390 -15.86 17.17 -1.49
N ALA A 391 -15.24 17.28 -0.32
CA ALA A 391 -14.26 16.30 0.15
C ALA A 391 -14.88 14.91 0.29
N ASN A 392 -16.07 14.83 0.91
CA ASN A 392 -16.79 13.60 1.16
C ASN A 392 -17.58 13.08 -0.05
N GLY A 393 -17.85 13.91 -1.06
CA GLY A 393 -18.70 13.62 -2.23
C GLY A 393 -18.08 12.64 -3.24
N VAL A 394 -17.16 11.78 -2.81
CA VAL A 394 -16.51 10.75 -3.65
C VAL A 394 -16.66 9.37 -3.02
N ARG A 395 -16.49 8.33 -3.83
CA ARG A 395 -16.54 6.93 -3.36
C ARG A 395 -15.36 6.52 -2.49
N TYR A 396 -14.30 7.30 -2.45
CA TYR A 396 -13.07 7.06 -1.69
C TYR A 396 -13.10 7.71 -0.31
N GLY A 397 -12.29 7.19 0.61
CA GLY A 397 -12.16 7.74 1.96
C GLY A 397 -10.86 7.31 2.65
N LEU A 398 -9.68 7.42 1.97
CA LEU A 398 -8.42 6.95 2.57
C LEU A 398 -7.83 7.99 3.53
N VAL A 399 -7.48 9.18 3.04
CA VAL A 399 -6.88 10.24 3.86
C VAL A 399 -7.38 11.61 3.45
N GLY A 400 -7.54 12.50 4.44
CA GLY A 400 -7.82 13.91 4.26
C GLY A 400 -6.80 14.79 4.97
N SER A 401 -6.62 16.02 4.49
CA SER A 401 -5.78 17.02 5.16
C SER A 401 -6.51 18.36 5.26
N VAL A 402 -6.25 19.12 6.34
CA VAL A 402 -6.80 20.45 6.59
C VAL A 402 -5.67 21.42 6.90
N PHE A 403 -5.62 22.55 6.22
CA PHE A 403 -4.65 23.63 6.43
C PHE A 403 -5.32 24.86 6.99
N THR A 404 -4.93 25.29 8.18
CA THR A 404 -5.44 26.46 8.90
C THR A 404 -4.46 26.84 10.03
N ARG A 405 -4.56 28.04 10.55
CA ARG A 405 -3.87 28.47 11.77
C ARG A 405 -4.71 28.28 13.03
N ASP A 406 -5.99 28.03 12.87
CA ASP A 406 -6.96 27.86 13.94
C ASP A 406 -7.14 26.35 14.22
N LEU A 407 -6.70 25.90 15.40
CA LEU A 407 -6.78 24.51 15.80
C LEU A 407 -8.24 24.05 15.99
N ASP A 408 -9.11 24.88 16.52
CA ASP A 408 -10.50 24.52 16.77
C ASP A 408 -11.24 24.30 15.46
N ARG A 409 -11.01 25.17 14.47
CA ARG A 409 -11.53 24.99 13.10
C ARG A 409 -10.95 23.73 12.44
N ALA A 410 -9.63 23.48 12.59
CA ALA A 410 -9.01 22.27 12.07
C ALA A 410 -9.69 21.01 12.60
N LEU A 411 -9.92 20.95 13.91
CA LEU A 411 -10.55 19.79 14.56
C LEU A 411 -12.04 19.67 14.17
N ALA A 412 -12.75 20.80 14.06
CA ALA A 412 -14.17 20.80 13.65
C ALA A 412 -14.35 20.29 12.20
N VAL A 413 -13.48 20.72 11.26
CA VAL A 413 -13.52 20.22 9.88
C VAL A 413 -13.07 18.75 9.84
N ALA A 414 -11.98 18.40 10.52
CA ALA A 414 -11.44 17.06 10.57
C ALA A 414 -12.47 16.02 11.05
N ALA A 415 -13.24 16.34 12.07
CA ALA A 415 -14.28 15.46 12.63
C ALA A 415 -15.43 15.16 11.65
N ARG A 416 -15.54 15.89 10.55
CA ARG A 416 -16.60 15.76 9.53
C ARG A 416 -16.14 15.06 8.27
N LEU A 417 -14.86 14.73 8.14
CA LEU A 417 -14.31 14.07 6.96
C LEU A 417 -14.53 12.54 7.04
N ASP A 418 -15.11 11.98 5.99
CA ASP A 418 -15.36 10.55 5.84
C ASP A 418 -14.09 9.83 5.34
N THR A 419 -13.00 9.93 6.08
CA THR A 419 -11.71 9.31 5.74
C THR A 419 -11.15 8.57 6.96
N GLY A 420 -10.44 7.47 6.70
CA GLY A 420 -9.84 6.67 7.77
C GLY A 420 -8.64 7.35 8.43
N MET A 421 -7.97 8.29 7.73
CA MET A 421 -6.83 9.04 8.25
C MET A 421 -7.03 10.53 8.01
N ILE A 422 -6.63 11.35 8.99
CA ILE A 422 -6.76 12.81 8.93
C ILE A 422 -5.44 13.46 9.33
N ARG A 423 -5.06 14.49 8.60
CA ARG A 423 -3.87 15.28 8.83
C ARG A 423 -4.23 16.75 9.04
N VAL A 424 -3.56 17.42 9.94
CA VAL A 424 -3.70 18.88 10.15
C VAL A 424 -2.36 19.53 9.87
N ASN A 425 -2.33 20.47 8.94
CA ASN A 425 -1.14 21.20 8.50
C ASN A 425 0.03 20.29 8.05
N ALA A 426 -0.31 19.12 7.52
CA ALA A 426 0.64 18.10 7.12
C ALA A 426 0.20 17.47 5.77
N PRO A 427 1.14 16.84 5.02
CA PRO A 427 0.81 16.18 3.76
C PRO A 427 -0.13 15.00 3.97
N THR A 428 -0.99 14.71 2.99
CA THR A 428 -1.79 13.47 2.97
C THR A 428 -0.89 12.25 2.84
N SER A 429 0.25 12.38 2.14
CA SER A 429 1.26 11.34 2.00
C SER A 429 2.10 11.15 3.28
N GLY A 430 2.73 9.99 3.40
CA GLY A 430 3.47 9.60 4.60
C GLY A 430 2.64 8.69 5.51
N VAL A 431 3.24 7.54 5.87
CA VAL A 431 2.60 6.51 6.68
C VAL A 431 3.44 6.28 7.91
N ASP A 432 2.79 6.30 9.07
CA ASP A 432 3.38 5.91 10.34
C ASP A 432 2.95 4.48 10.69
N TYR A 433 3.88 3.54 10.63
CA TYR A 433 3.58 2.12 10.87
C TYR A 433 3.23 1.78 12.32
N LEU A 434 3.37 2.73 13.24
CA LEU A 434 2.96 2.57 14.65
C LEU A 434 1.46 2.74 14.84
N ALA A 435 0.79 3.42 13.91
CA ALA A 435 -0.64 3.70 13.93
C ALA A 435 -1.43 2.77 12.99
N PRO A 436 -2.71 2.53 13.23
CA PRO A 436 -3.58 1.84 12.29
C PRO A 436 -3.64 2.58 10.95
N PHE A 437 -3.53 1.84 9.86
CA PHE A 437 -3.65 2.33 8.49
C PHE A 437 -4.92 1.77 7.84
N GLY A 438 -5.63 2.58 7.09
CA GLY A 438 -6.76 2.19 6.26
C GLY A 438 -7.76 3.32 6.09
N GLY A 439 -8.66 3.14 5.14
CA GLY A 439 -9.69 4.09 4.73
C GLY A 439 -11.09 3.70 5.16
N GLU A 440 -12.03 4.48 4.66
CA GLU A 440 -13.46 4.26 4.68
C GLU A 440 -13.96 4.04 3.24
N LYS A 441 -15.24 3.78 3.08
CA LYS A 441 -15.90 3.62 1.76
C LYS A 441 -15.17 2.59 0.88
N ASP A 442 -14.92 2.92 -0.39
CA ASP A 442 -14.24 2.04 -1.34
C ASP A 442 -12.71 1.97 -1.18
N SER A 443 -12.14 2.75 -0.26
CA SER A 443 -10.69 2.74 -0.04
C SER A 443 -10.21 1.56 0.80
N SER A 444 -11.08 0.93 1.59
CA SER A 444 -10.68 -0.22 2.42
C SER A 444 -11.83 -1.20 2.64
N PHE A 445 -11.49 -2.47 2.84
CA PHE A 445 -12.39 -3.52 3.28
C PHE A 445 -11.74 -4.36 4.38
N GLY A 446 -12.47 -4.64 5.45
CA GLY A 446 -11.99 -5.41 6.58
C GLY A 446 -11.25 -4.57 7.62
N PRO A 447 -10.50 -5.20 8.54
CA PRO A 447 -9.82 -4.51 9.63
C PRO A 447 -8.63 -3.67 9.13
N ARG A 448 -8.24 -2.67 9.93
CA ARG A 448 -7.09 -1.79 9.65
C ARG A 448 -5.78 -2.58 9.62
N GLU A 449 -4.85 -2.09 8.79
CA GLU A 449 -3.47 -2.56 8.74
C GLU A 449 -2.59 -1.83 9.76
N GLN A 450 -1.38 -2.31 9.96
CA GLN A 450 -0.32 -1.71 10.75
C GLN A 450 -0.64 -1.50 12.25
N GLY A 451 0.31 -0.96 12.98
CA GLY A 451 0.21 -0.78 14.41
C GLY A 451 -0.23 -2.06 15.14
N LYS A 452 -0.93 -1.89 16.23
CA LYS A 452 -1.55 -3.00 16.99
C LYS A 452 -2.75 -3.62 16.28
N ALA A 453 -3.38 -2.91 15.34
CA ALA A 453 -4.54 -3.40 14.59
C ALA A 453 -4.24 -4.62 13.73
N ALA A 454 -3.02 -4.71 13.16
CA ALA A 454 -2.64 -5.85 12.35
C ALA A 454 -2.72 -7.20 13.09
N ARG A 455 -2.50 -7.22 14.42
CA ARG A 455 -2.62 -8.41 15.25
C ARG A 455 -4.03 -9.03 15.17
N GLU A 456 -5.07 -8.20 15.15
CA GLU A 456 -6.46 -8.65 15.06
C GLU A 456 -6.74 -9.44 13.78
N PHE A 457 -6.17 -8.99 12.68
CA PHE A 457 -6.33 -9.64 11.39
C PHE A 457 -5.63 -11.00 11.33
N TYR A 458 -4.37 -11.08 11.77
CA TYR A 458 -3.55 -12.28 11.65
C TYR A 458 -3.78 -13.33 12.74
N THR A 459 -4.65 -13.06 13.72
CA THR A 459 -4.97 -13.99 14.82
C THR A 459 -6.46 -14.20 14.99
N SER A 460 -6.82 -15.27 15.70
CA SER A 460 -8.16 -15.49 16.24
C SER A 460 -8.11 -15.68 17.74
N THR A 461 -9.13 -15.22 18.46
CA THR A 461 -9.24 -15.38 19.91
C THR A 461 -9.82 -16.75 20.25
N ARG A 462 -9.21 -17.43 21.23
CA ARG A 462 -9.74 -18.66 21.84
C ARG A 462 -10.02 -18.39 23.31
N THR A 463 -11.23 -18.69 23.79
CA THR A 463 -11.56 -18.68 25.20
C THR A 463 -11.28 -20.04 25.83
N ILE A 464 -10.66 -20.06 26.99
CA ILE A 464 -10.27 -21.25 27.74
C ILE A 464 -10.84 -21.12 29.16
N THR A 465 -11.62 -22.11 29.58
CA THR A 465 -12.12 -22.25 30.95
C THR A 465 -11.42 -23.44 31.58
N ILE A 466 -10.81 -23.25 32.74
CA ILE A 466 -10.18 -24.31 33.52
C ILE A 466 -10.93 -24.40 34.84
N LEU A 467 -11.46 -25.56 35.13
CA LEU A 467 -12.12 -25.88 36.38
C LEU A 467 -11.28 -26.88 37.16
N PRO A 468 -11.25 -26.82 38.51
CA PRO A 468 -10.58 -27.84 39.30
C PRO A 468 -11.31 -29.19 39.16
N GLU A 469 -10.56 -30.28 39.19
CA GLU A 469 -11.13 -31.61 39.26
C GLU A 469 -11.90 -31.79 40.57
N GLY A 470 -13.21 -32.07 40.52
CA GLY A 470 -14.05 -32.30 41.71
C GLY A 470 -14.73 -31.08 42.30
N GLY A 471 -14.90 -30.01 41.53
CA GLY A 471 -15.72 -28.82 41.91
C GLY A 471 -17.16 -28.95 41.44
#